data_fca438d1b43363947f0f494fad98834f
#
_entry.id   fca438d1b43363947f0f494fad98834f
#
_cell.length_a   1.000
_cell.length_b   1.000
_cell.length_c   1.000
_cell.angle_alpha   90.00
_cell.angle_beta   90.00
_cell.angle_gamma   90.00
#
_symmetry.space_group_name_H-M   'P 1'
#
loop_
_entity.id
_entity.type
_entity.pdbx_description
1 polymer ?
#
loop_
_entity_poly.entity_id
_entity_poly.type
_entity_poly.pdbx_seq_one_letter_code
_entity_poly.pdbx_strand_id
1 'polypeptide(L)'
;MAVVTLKKGEGRTIKSGGMWIFDNEIASIMGSFEDGDIVIVHDFDGYPMGKGFINRNSKIRVRLMTRNTEQEIDDAFLRERLENAWEYRKKTVDTSSCRVVFGEADFLPGLVIDKFSDVLVVQSLALGIDRFKERIVDILKAILEKDGINIRGVYERSDAKVRKNEGLPRIKGFIGDEFDTNVQIVENGVKYYVDVKEGQKTGFFLDQKYNRQSIRKLCRDAKVLDCFTHTGSFALNAGQAGAKSVLGLDASELGVEQARKNAELNGLSDTVKFECADVFDKLPELEKAGEKFDVVILDPPAFTKSRNSIKNAVKGYREINLRGMKLVKDGGFLATCSCSHFMDHDLFTKTIAQAASNVHKRLRQVEFRTQAPDHPILWAANESYYLKFYIFQVCDEK
;
A
#
# COMPACT_ATOMS: atom_id res chain seq x y z
N MET A 1 26.47 5.87 24.93
CA MET A 1 25.22 5.36 24.25
C MET A 1 24.47 4.53 25.26
N ALA A 2 23.17 4.70 25.39
CA ALA A 2 22.36 3.92 26.34
C ALA A 2 22.20 2.48 25.84
N VAL A 3 22.02 1.55 26.80
CA VAL A 3 21.85 0.11 26.56
C VAL A 3 20.47 -0.31 27.06
N VAL A 4 19.69 -0.90 26.17
CA VAL A 4 18.37 -1.50 26.44
C VAL A 4 18.55 -3.00 26.59
N THR A 5 18.20 -3.57 27.75
CA THR A 5 18.26 -5.00 28.00
C THR A 5 16.86 -5.60 27.97
N LEU A 6 16.69 -6.68 27.20
CA LEU A 6 15.41 -7.38 27.07
C LEU A 6 15.16 -8.32 28.27
N LYS A 7 13.89 -8.62 28.51
CA LYS A 7 13.49 -9.65 29.50
C LYS A 7 13.89 -11.05 29.04
N LYS A 8 14.04 -11.95 30.00
CA LYS A 8 14.32 -13.36 29.71
C LYS A 8 13.22 -13.97 28.83
N GLY A 9 13.64 -14.55 27.71
CA GLY A 9 12.75 -15.18 26.75
C GLY A 9 12.16 -14.26 25.69
N GLU A 10 12.41 -12.94 25.79
CA GLU A 10 11.98 -11.94 24.78
C GLU A 10 13.04 -11.76 23.68
N GLY A 11 12.72 -10.95 22.67
CA GLY A 11 13.59 -10.72 21.51
C GLY A 11 13.54 -11.82 20.45
N ARG A 12 12.57 -12.73 20.50
CA ARG A 12 12.42 -13.80 19.50
C ARG A 12 12.18 -13.25 18.09
N THR A 13 11.33 -12.22 17.99
CA THR A 13 11.06 -11.50 16.74
C THR A 13 12.34 -10.91 16.16
N ILE A 14 13.20 -10.34 16.99
CA ILE A 14 14.49 -9.80 16.56
C ILE A 14 15.39 -10.92 16.04
N LYS A 15 15.49 -12.05 16.75
CA LYS A 15 16.29 -13.22 16.33
C LYS A 15 15.85 -13.80 14.99
N SER A 16 14.55 -13.69 14.66
CA SER A 16 14.00 -14.10 13.35
C SER A 16 14.01 -13.00 12.27
N GLY A 17 14.68 -11.86 12.52
CA GLY A 17 14.86 -10.80 11.52
C GLY A 17 13.91 -9.61 11.66
N GLY A 18 13.04 -9.60 12.66
CA GLY A 18 12.18 -8.45 12.98
C GLY A 18 12.99 -7.26 13.48
N MET A 19 12.36 -6.08 13.47
CA MET A 19 13.03 -4.81 13.79
C MET A 19 12.38 -4.06 14.96
N TRP A 20 11.28 -4.57 15.50
CA TRP A 20 10.50 -3.90 16.55
C TRP A 20 10.71 -4.55 17.91
N ILE A 21 10.96 -3.70 18.90
CA ILE A 21 11.01 -4.06 20.31
C ILE A 21 9.94 -3.25 21.04
N PHE A 22 9.00 -3.95 21.63
CA PHE A 22 7.91 -3.33 22.36
C PHE A 22 8.32 -2.98 23.79
N ASP A 23 7.62 -2.03 24.40
CA ASP A 23 7.86 -1.55 25.76
C ASP A 23 7.79 -2.67 26.81
N ASN A 24 6.89 -3.61 26.63
CA ASN A 24 6.69 -4.75 27.52
C ASN A 24 7.80 -5.82 27.43
N GLU A 25 8.65 -5.80 26.39
CA GLU A 25 9.78 -6.72 26.22
C GLU A 25 11.03 -6.27 26.99
N ILE A 26 11.09 -5.01 27.44
CA ILE A 26 12.27 -4.40 28.05
C ILE A 26 12.32 -4.67 29.54
N ALA A 27 13.47 -5.16 30.03
CA ALA A 27 13.77 -5.35 31.45
C ALA A 27 14.34 -4.07 32.08
N SER A 28 15.32 -3.44 31.43
CA SER A 28 15.98 -2.24 31.94
C SER A 28 16.60 -1.41 30.81
N ILE A 29 16.86 -0.15 31.11
CA ILE A 29 17.61 0.77 30.24
C ILE A 29 18.69 1.41 31.11
N MET A 30 19.96 1.28 30.70
CA MET A 30 21.12 1.86 31.38
C MET A 30 21.72 2.98 30.53
N GLY A 31 22.11 4.07 31.19
CA GLY A 31 22.65 5.28 30.53
C GLY A 31 21.56 6.33 30.26
N SER A 32 22.00 7.54 29.89
CA SER A 32 21.13 8.66 29.53
C SER A 32 20.82 8.63 28.03
N PHE A 33 19.60 9.01 27.68
CA PHE A 33 19.16 9.16 26.29
C PHE A 33 18.00 10.16 26.19
N GLU A 34 17.83 10.70 25.02
CA GLU A 34 16.63 11.43 24.58
C GLU A 34 15.83 10.60 23.60
N ASP A 35 14.53 10.90 23.46
CA ASP A 35 13.69 10.21 22.47
C ASP A 35 14.20 10.51 21.04
N GLY A 36 14.39 9.46 20.25
CA GLY A 36 14.99 9.50 18.92
C GLY A 36 16.49 9.24 18.88
N ASP A 37 17.15 9.07 20.05
CA ASP A 37 18.55 8.69 20.08
C ASP A 37 18.77 7.24 19.67
N ILE A 38 19.99 6.94 19.22
CA ILE A 38 20.45 5.59 18.93
C ILE A 38 20.86 4.92 20.23
N VAL A 39 20.34 3.70 20.44
CA VAL A 39 20.67 2.85 21.59
C VAL A 39 21.14 1.49 21.11
N ILE A 40 21.93 0.80 21.96
CA ILE A 40 22.28 -0.59 21.78
C ILE A 40 21.26 -1.46 22.48
N VAL A 41 20.88 -2.58 21.87
CA VAL A 41 19.97 -3.56 22.46
C VAL A 41 20.71 -4.83 22.78
N HIS A 42 20.58 -5.30 24.01
CA HIS A 42 21.08 -6.58 24.48
C HIS A 42 19.93 -7.52 24.82
N ASP A 43 20.12 -8.82 24.64
CA ASP A 43 19.23 -9.81 25.22
C ASP A 43 19.43 -9.91 26.73
N PHE A 44 18.68 -10.81 27.39
CA PHE A 44 18.73 -10.97 28.86
C PHE A 44 20.12 -11.37 29.37
N ASP A 45 20.89 -12.12 28.60
CA ASP A 45 22.21 -12.61 28.97
C ASP A 45 23.34 -11.62 28.59
N GLY A 46 22.98 -10.43 28.07
CA GLY A 46 23.92 -9.38 27.69
C GLY A 46 24.47 -9.52 26.26
N TYR A 47 23.92 -10.42 25.45
CA TYR A 47 24.34 -10.57 24.05
C TYR A 47 23.82 -9.39 23.20
N PRO A 48 24.70 -8.70 22.42
CA PRO A 48 24.29 -7.57 21.60
C PRO A 48 23.42 -8.01 20.44
N MET A 49 22.22 -7.43 20.35
CA MET A 49 21.20 -7.76 19.37
C MET A 49 21.16 -6.78 18.19
N GLY A 50 21.65 -5.55 18.38
CA GLY A 50 21.69 -4.51 17.36
C GLY A 50 21.61 -3.10 17.92
N LYS A 51 21.54 -2.12 17.02
CA LYS A 51 21.36 -0.69 17.29
C LYS A 51 20.10 -0.17 16.62
N GLY A 52 19.45 0.83 17.23
CA GLY A 52 18.27 1.48 16.66
C GLY A 52 17.81 2.68 17.45
N PHE A 53 16.75 3.31 16.99
CA PHE A 53 16.14 4.47 17.63
C PHE A 53 15.23 4.08 18.77
N ILE A 54 15.35 4.78 19.90
CA ILE A 54 14.45 4.66 21.04
C ILE A 54 13.42 5.78 21.08
N ASN A 55 12.18 5.48 21.51
CA ASN A 55 11.14 6.47 21.72
C ASN A 55 10.19 6.04 22.85
N ARG A 56 10.16 6.83 23.96
CA ARG A 56 9.30 6.56 25.12
C ARG A 56 7.82 6.77 24.87
N ASN A 57 7.45 7.55 23.86
CA ASN A 57 6.05 7.79 23.50
C ASN A 57 5.45 6.60 22.73
N SER A 58 6.28 5.79 22.08
CA SER A 58 5.85 4.67 21.25
C SER A 58 5.76 3.37 22.04
N LYS A 59 4.75 2.54 21.74
CA LYS A 59 4.72 1.14 22.21
C LYS A 59 5.81 0.31 21.55
N ILE A 60 6.20 0.64 20.32
CA ILE A 60 7.40 0.11 19.67
C ILE A 60 8.56 0.94 20.21
N ARG A 61 9.08 0.53 21.36
CA ARG A 61 10.06 1.26 22.15
C ARG A 61 11.38 1.48 21.43
N VAL A 62 11.86 0.44 20.71
CA VAL A 62 13.06 0.55 19.88
C VAL A 62 12.76 0.01 18.48
N ARG A 63 13.20 0.75 17.46
CA ARG A 63 13.22 0.29 16.06
C ARG A 63 14.67 0.06 15.66
N LEU A 64 15.04 -1.21 15.46
CA LEU A 64 16.40 -1.57 15.06
C LEU A 64 16.68 -1.09 13.64
N MET A 65 17.85 -0.50 13.44
CA MET A 65 18.37 -0.09 12.14
C MET A 65 19.42 -1.05 11.61
N THR A 66 20.21 -1.67 12.51
CA THR A 66 21.22 -2.65 12.17
C THR A 66 21.38 -3.69 13.28
N ARG A 67 21.79 -4.90 12.89
CA ARG A 67 22.19 -5.98 13.82
C ARG A 67 23.66 -5.86 14.21
N ASN A 68 24.44 -5.10 13.48
CA ASN A 68 25.86 -4.87 13.77
C ASN A 68 25.99 -3.66 14.72
N THR A 69 26.36 -3.93 15.97
CA THR A 69 26.51 -2.87 16.99
C THR A 69 27.75 -1.98 16.79
N GLU A 70 28.69 -2.39 15.96
CA GLU A 70 29.87 -1.57 15.60
C GLU A 70 29.58 -0.62 14.43
N GLN A 71 28.52 -0.87 13.67
CA GLN A 71 28.17 -0.04 12.51
C GLN A 71 27.62 1.32 12.98
N GLU A 72 28.17 2.40 12.47
CA GLU A 72 27.64 3.74 12.71
C GLU A 72 26.39 3.97 11.83
N ILE A 73 25.39 4.67 12.39
CA ILE A 73 24.16 5.08 11.66
C ILE A 73 24.37 6.52 11.22
N ASP A 74 25.11 6.67 10.15
CA ASP A 74 25.52 7.95 9.54
C ASP A 74 25.03 8.07 8.09
N ASP A 75 25.55 9.06 7.34
CA ASP A 75 25.18 9.26 5.93
C ASP A 75 25.61 8.12 5.02
N ALA A 76 26.75 7.48 5.34
CA ALA A 76 27.19 6.32 4.56
C ALA A 76 26.25 5.12 4.74
N PHE A 77 25.81 4.89 5.96
CA PHE A 77 24.78 3.88 6.27
C PHE A 77 23.46 4.18 5.56
N LEU A 78 22.96 5.41 5.64
CA LEU A 78 21.72 5.81 5.00
C LEU A 78 21.81 5.67 3.48
N ARG A 79 22.94 6.08 2.91
CA ARG A 79 23.22 5.94 1.47
C ARG A 79 23.19 4.48 1.04
N GLU A 80 23.87 3.59 1.74
CA GLU A 80 23.86 2.16 1.43
C GLU A 80 22.44 1.57 1.43
N ARG A 81 21.61 1.91 2.43
CA ARG A 81 20.22 1.46 2.51
C ARG A 81 19.37 1.99 1.35
N LEU A 82 19.51 3.26 0.99
CA LEU A 82 18.77 3.89 -0.10
C LEU A 82 19.23 3.38 -1.47
N GLU A 83 20.54 3.18 -1.68
CA GLU A 83 21.08 2.57 -2.90
C GLU A 83 20.56 1.14 -3.06
N ASN A 84 20.57 0.32 -2.01
CA ASN A 84 20.05 -1.03 -2.05
C ASN A 84 18.53 -1.06 -2.35
N ALA A 85 17.76 -0.16 -1.75
CA ALA A 85 16.33 -0.03 -2.01
C ALA A 85 16.06 0.37 -3.47
N TRP A 86 16.81 1.32 -4.01
CA TRP A 86 16.68 1.76 -5.40
C TRP A 86 17.11 0.68 -6.39
N GLU A 87 18.24 0.02 -6.17
CA GLU A 87 18.71 -1.10 -7.00
C GLU A 87 17.72 -2.26 -7.05
N TYR A 88 17.06 -2.53 -5.93
CA TYR A 88 15.98 -3.52 -5.89
C TYR A 88 14.82 -3.12 -6.81
N ARG A 89 14.37 -1.84 -6.77
CA ARG A 89 13.28 -1.34 -7.63
C ARG A 89 13.65 -1.41 -9.11
N LYS A 90 14.85 -1.03 -9.47
CA LYS A 90 15.32 -1.13 -10.87
C LYS A 90 15.26 -2.55 -11.43
N LYS A 91 15.41 -3.56 -10.59
CA LYS A 91 15.38 -4.98 -10.98
C LYS A 91 13.98 -5.60 -10.98
N THR A 92 13.03 -5.03 -10.24
CA THR A 92 11.76 -5.70 -9.93
C THR A 92 10.53 -5.00 -10.48
N VAL A 93 10.60 -3.69 -10.74
CA VAL A 93 9.44 -2.92 -11.20
C VAL A 93 9.84 -1.88 -12.26
N ASP A 94 8.83 -1.37 -12.99
CA ASP A 94 8.96 -0.12 -13.70
C ASP A 94 9.10 1.04 -12.72
N THR A 95 10.21 1.77 -12.81
CA THR A 95 10.60 2.83 -11.89
C THR A 95 10.13 4.22 -12.29
N SER A 96 9.36 4.37 -13.38
CA SER A 96 8.79 5.65 -13.79
C SER A 96 7.96 6.29 -12.67
N SER A 97 7.17 5.46 -11.98
CA SER A 97 6.49 5.79 -10.72
C SER A 97 6.43 4.54 -9.84
N CYS A 98 7.04 4.58 -8.66
CA CYS A 98 7.15 3.43 -7.77
C CYS A 98 7.37 3.86 -6.32
N ARG A 99 7.13 2.97 -5.37
CA ARG A 99 7.59 3.13 -4.00
C ARG A 99 9.08 2.84 -3.92
N VAL A 100 9.88 3.85 -3.63
CA VAL A 100 11.35 3.73 -3.53
C VAL A 100 11.76 3.13 -2.19
N VAL A 101 11.07 3.51 -1.11
CA VAL A 101 11.34 3.00 0.25
C VAL A 101 10.03 2.54 0.89
N PHE A 102 10.02 1.32 1.41
CA PHE A 102 8.88 0.71 2.12
C PHE A 102 9.27 0.26 3.54
N GLY A 103 9.61 1.21 4.39
CA GLY A 103 9.80 1.02 5.82
C GLY A 103 10.72 -0.13 6.21
N GLU A 104 10.20 -1.02 7.01
CA GLU A 104 10.89 -2.19 7.54
C GLU A 104 11.38 -3.13 6.44
N ALA A 105 10.68 -3.22 5.33
CA ALA A 105 11.05 -4.09 4.21
C ALA A 105 12.30 -3.61 3.44
N ASP A 106 12.65 -2.33 3.59
CA ASP A 106 13.91 -1.77 3.09
C ASP A 106 14.90 -1.42 4.23
N PHE A 107 14.64 -1.96 5.43
CA PHE A 107 15.48 -1.77 6.61
C PHE A 107 15.65 -0.30 7.02
N LEU A 108 14.64 0.52 6.74
CA LEU A 108 14.51 1.92 7.14
C LEU A 108 13.15 2.11 7.86
N PRO A 109 12.99 1.55 9.07
CA PRO A 109 11.70 1.43 9.76
C PRO A 109 11.02 2.77 9.95
N GLY A 110 9.75 2.83 9.52
CA GLY A 110 8.92 4.03 9.63
C GLY A 110 9.12 5.06 8.51
N LEU A 111 9.93 4.77 7.47
CA LEU A 111 10.10 5.63 6.30
C LEU A 111 9.34 5.07 5.09
N VAL A 112 8.57 5.92 4.43
CA VAL A 112 7.98 5.62 3.12
C VAL A 112 8.34 6.73 2.15
N ILE A 113 8.83 6.35 0.97
CA ILE A 113 9.09 7.32 -0.11
C ILE A 113 8.52 6.78 -1.40
N ASP A 114 7.57 7.50 -1.98
CA ASP A 114 7.00 7.25 -3.29
C ASP A 114 7.57 8.24 -4.31
N LYS A 115 7.90 7.74 -5.49
CA LYS A 115 8.31 8.52 -6.65
C LYS A 115 7.16 8.52 -7.65
N PHE A 116 6.68 9.70 -8.01
CA PHE A 116 5.72 9.94 -9.07
C PHE A 116 6.40 10.77 -10.18
N SER A 117 6.80 10.12 -11.26
CA SER A 117 7.58 10.75 -12.33
C SER A 117 8.86 11.42 -11.77
N ASP A 118 8.90 12.74 -11.70
CA ASP A 118 10.00 13.58 -11.22
C ASP A 118 9.77 14.21 -9.83
N VAL A 119 8.79 13.69 -9.08
CA VAL A 119 8.43 14.17 -7.75
C VAL A 119 8.58 13.03 -6.72
N LEU A 120 9.12 13.35 -5.54
CA LEU A 120 9.13 12.46 -4.39
C LEU A 120 8.06 12.86 -3.38
N VAL A 121 7.39 11.86 -2.82
CA VAL A 121 6.47 12.03 -1.68
C VAL A 121 7.00 11.23 -0.49
N VAL A 122 7.25 11.91 0.61
CA VAL A 122 7.90 11.35 1.79
C VAL A 122 6.91 11.24 2.94
N GLN A 123 6.89 10.09 3.61
CA GLN A 123 6.22 9.91 4.90
C GLN A 123 7.24 9.46 5.93
N SER A 124 7.40 10.24 6.96
CA SER A 124 8.16 9.88 8.15
C SER A 124 7.18 9.52 9.28
N LEU A 125 7.17 8.26 9.70
CA LEU A 125 6.16 7.71 10.60
C LEU A 125 6.72 7.38 11.99
N ALA A 126 8.04 7.51 12.20
CA ALA A 126 8.72 7.24 13.46
C ALA A 126 9.70 8.37 13.82
N LEU A 127 9.83 8.66 15.12
CA LEU A 127 10.60 9.81 15.60
C LEU A 127 12.08 9.76 15.17
N GLY A 128 12.72 8.60 15.27
CA GLY A 128 14.13 8.48 14.90
C GLY A 128 14.38 8.81 13.44
N ILE A 129 13.54 8.27 12.53
CA ILE A 129 13.68 8.54 11.09
C ILE A 129 13.28 9.98 10.74
N ASP A 130 12.36 10.58 11.49
CA ASP A 130 11.94 11.98 11.29
C ASP A 130 13.10 12.96 11.45
N ARG A 131 14.03 12.67 12.35
CA ARG A 131 15.27 13.49 12.56
C ARG A 131 16.23 13.43 11.37
N PHE A 132 16.16 12.39 10.54
CA PHE A 132 17.03 12.17 9.38
C PHE A 132 16.37 12.48 8.05
N LYS A 133 15.10 12.84 8.06
CA LYS A 133 14.25 12.99 6.89
C LYS A 133 14.86 13.85 5.77
N GLU A 134 15.32 15.05 6.07
CA GLU A 134 15.91 15.95 5.08
C GLU A 134 17.21 15.39 4.49
N ARG A 135 18.10 14.86 5.35
CA ARG A 135 19.34 14.19 4.91
C ARG A 135 19.06 12.99 4.00
N ILE A 136 18.04 12.19 4.34
CA ILE A 136 17.58 11.05 3.52
C ILE A 136 17.13 11.52 2.14
N VAL A 137 16.35 12.60 2.09
CA VAL A 137 15.89 13.21 0.83
C VAL A 137 17.08 13.66 -0.03
N ASP A 138 18.05 14.38 0.54
CA ASP A 138 19.23 14.86 -0.19
C ASP A 138 20.08 13.70 -0.72
N ILE A 139 20.31 12.68 0.10
CA ILE A 139 21.04 11.47 -0.31
C ILE A 139 20.31 10.75 -1.44
N LEU A 140 18.98 10.57 -1.33
CA LEU A 140 18.20 9.91 -2.36
C LEU A 140 18.18 10.69 -3.68
N LYS A 141 18.03 12.01 -3.63
CA LYS A 141 18.13 12.87 -4.84
C LYS A 141 19.47 12.67 -5.55
N ALA A 142 20.57 12.66 -4.80
CA ALA A 142 21.91 12.44 -5.37
C ALA A 142 22.09 11.02 -5.94
N ILE A 143 21.40 10.00 -5.40
CA ILE A 143 21.39 8.64 -5.94
C ILE A 143 20.63 8.60 -7.27
N LEU A 144 19.44 9.21 -7.33
CA LEU A 144 18.59 9.25 -8.52
C LEU A 144 19.24 10.06 -9.64
N GLU A 145 19.92 11.15 -9.32
CA GLU A 145 20.65 11.98 -10.28
C GLU A 145 21.76 11.21 -11.01
N LYS A 146 22.47 10.31 -10.33
CA LYS A 146 23.46 9.41 -10.97
C LYS A 146 22.86 8.53 -12.06
N ASP A 147 21.58 8.19 -11.95
CA ASP A 147 20.83 7.44 -12.95
C ASP A 147 20.10 8.35 -13.96
N GLY A 148 20.42 9.65 -13.97
CA GLY A 148 19.86 10.66 -14.89
C GLY A 148 18.43 11.10 -14.51
N ILE A 149 17.97 10.83 -13.29
CA ILE A 149 16.65 11.20 -12.82
C ILE A 149 16.74 12.48 -11.97
N ASN A 150 16.28 13.59 -12.55
CA ASN A 150 16.21 14.88 -11.85
C ASN A 150 14.87 15.03 -11.14
N ILE A 151 14.91 15.17 -9.81
CA ILE A 151 13.73 15.39 -8.98
C ILE A 151 13.46 16.89 -8.90
N ARG A 152 12.33 17.33 -9.45
CA ARG A 152 11.91 18.75 -9.44
C ARG A 152 11.32 19.20 -8.12
N GLY A 153 10.82 18.26 -7.30
CA GLY A 153 10.22 18.64 -6.02
C GLY A 153 9.99 17.47 -5.08
N VAL A 154 9.87 17.80 -3.80
CA VAL A 154 9.61 16.85 -2.72
C VAL A 154 8.46 17.36 -1.86
N TYR A 155 7.45 16.50 -1.63
CA TYR A 155 6.31 16.81 -0.77
C TYR A 155 6.24 15.86 0.42
N GLU A 156 6.09 16.39 1.62
CA GLU A 156 5.90 15.57 2.83
C GLU A 156 4.43 15.29 3.08
N ARG A 157 4.09 14.02 3.26
CA ARG A 157 2.76 13.51 3.63
C ARG A 157 2.81 12.77 4.96
N SER A 158 3.50 13.35 5.94
CA SER A 158 3.60 12.83 7.32
C SER A 158 2.34 13.18 8.15
N ASP A 159 1.16 13.04 7.54
CA ASP A 159 -0.14 13.36 8.14
C ASP A 159 -0.91 12.13 8.66
N ALA A 160 -0.26 10.96 8.67
CA ALA A 160 -0.84 9.71 9.18
C ALA A 160 -1.07 9.77 10.70
N LYS A 161 -2.22 9.20 11.15
CA LYS A 161 -2.62 9.19 12.57
C LYS A 161 -1.60 8.51 13.49
N VAL A 162 -0.84 7.55 12.95
CA VAL A 162 0.19 6.79 13.71
C VAL A 162 1.28 7.70 14.30
N ARG A 163 1.57 8.84 13.70
CA ARG A 163 2.57 9.80 14.22
C ARG A 163 2.26 10.28 15.64
N LYS A 164 0.98 10.36 16.03
CA LYS A 164 0.60 10.72 17.41
C LYS A 164 1.14 9.71 18.44
N ASN A 165 1.24 8.43 18.06
CA ASN A 165 1.79 7.39 18.91
C ASN A 165 3.32 7.50 19.08
N GLU A 166 3.96 8.26 18.21
CA GLU A 166 5.39 8.57 18.25
C GLU A 166 5.69 9.92 18.93
N GLY A 167 4.66 10.63 19.43
CA GLY A 167 4.81 11.98 19.97
C GLY A 167 5.05 13.06 18.90
N LEU A 168 4.76 12.75 17.63
CA LEU A 168 5.00 13.64 16.49
C LEU A 168 3.72 14.34 16.04
N PRO A 169 3.80 15.62 15.61
CA PRO A 169 2.71 16.30 14.95
C PRO A 169 2.43 15.69 13.56
N ARG A 170 1.22 15.85 13.07
CA ARG A 170 0.87 15.55 11.67
C ARG A 170 1.34 16.72 10.81
N ILE A 171 2.10 16.43 9.75
CA ILE A 171 2.73 17.43 8.88
C ILE A 171 2.40 17.13 7.42
N LYS A 172 2.09 18.18 6.66
CA LYS A 172 2.03 18.24 5.21
C LYS A 172 2.78 19.49 4.75
N GLY A 173 3.59 19.40 3.71
CA GLY A 173 4.29 20.55 3.18
C GLY A 173 5.38 20.20 2.17
N PHE A 174 5.95 21.22 1.58
CA PHE A 174 7.10 21.09 0.71
C PHE A 174 8.39 20.87 1.52
N ILE A 175 9.28 20.04 1.02
CA ILE A 175 10.67 19.96 1.48
C ILE A 175 11.50 20.64 0.39
N GLY A 176 12.00 21.85 0.66
CA GLY A 176 12.60 22.74 -0.32
C GLY A 176 11.57 23.62 -1.04
N ASP A 177 11.79 23.88 -2.33
CA ASP A 177 10.97 24.81 -3.10
C ASP A 177 9.56 24.28 -3.40
N GLU A 178 8.62 25.20 -3.56
CA GLU A 178 7.24 24.88 -3.98
C GLU A 178 7.19 24.49 -5.46
N PHE A 179 6.30 23.58 -5.80
CA PHE A 179 6.07 23.12 -7.17
C PHE A 179 4.60 22.80 -7.40
N ASP A 180 4.19 22.59 -8.67
CA ASP A 180 2.84 22.10 -9.01
C ASP A 180 2.68 20.66 -8.51
N THR A 181 1.77 20.46 -7.55
CA THR A 181 1.51 19.19 -6.89
C THR A 181 0.65 18.24 -7.72
N ASN A 182 0.10 18.68 -8.84
CA ASN A 182 -0.62 17.83 -9.78
C ASN A 182 0.37 17.22 -10.79
N VAL A 183 0.73 15.96 -10.57
CA VAL A 183 1.80 15.26 -11.29
C VAL A 183 1.19 14.30 -12.32
N GLN A 184 1.58 14.40 -13.58
CA GLN A 184 1.20 13.40 -14.57
C GLN A 184 2.15 12.21 -14.49
N ILE A 185 1.57 11.00 -14.36
CA ILE A 185 2.31 9.72 -14.39
C ILE A 185 1.81 8.84 -15.53
N VAL A 186 2.62 7.85 -15.88
CA VAL A 186 2.23 6.75 -16.77
C VAL A 186 2.43 5.44 -16.06
N GLU A 187 1.39 4.61 -16.00
CA GLU A 187 1.45 3.27 -15.43
C GLU A 187 0.77 2.28 -16.38
N ASN A 188 1.45 1.21 -16.77
CA ASN A 188 0.94 0.22 -17.72
C ASN A 188 0.47 0.81 -19.07
N GLY A 189 1.05 1.95 -19.48
CA GLY A 189 0.64 2.70 -20.66
C GLY A 189 -0.61 3.56 -20.50
N VAL A 190 -1.15 3.67 -19.30
CA VAL A 190 -2.28 4.56 -18.94
C VAL A 190 -1.72 5.79 -18.24
N LYS A 191 -2.19 6.97 -18.63
CA LYS A 191 -1.82 8.25 -18.05
C LYS A 191 -2.78 8.62 -16.89
N TYR A 192 -2.22 9.17 -15.83
CA TYR A 192 -3.00 9.65 -14.68
C TYR A 192 -2.49 11.00 -14.20
N TYR A 193 -3.39 11.86 -13.75
CA TYR A 193 -3.04 12.97 -12.87
C TYR A 193 -3.08 12.49 -11.43
N VAL A 194 -2.00 12.72 -10.69
CA VAL A 194 -1.84 12.40 -9.28
C VAL A 194 -1.63 13.69 -8.50
N ASP A 195 -2.53 14.02 -7.60
CA ASP A 195 -2.36 15.13 -6.68
C ASP A 195 -1.61 14.62 -5.43
N VAL A 196 -0.33 14.97 -5.33
CA VAL A 196 0.52 14.54 -4.21
C VAL A 196 0.21 15.30 -2.92
N LYS A 197 -0.49 16.43 -2.99
CA LYS A 197 -0.90 17.26 -1.84
C LYS A 197 -2.23 16.79 -1.25
N GLU A 198 -3.26 16.64 -2.07
CA GLU A 198 -4.62 16.35 -1.59
C GLU A 198 -5.09 14.92 -1.89
N GLY A 199 -4.41 14.19 -2.77
CA GLY A 199 -4.72 12.80 -3.09
C GLY A 199 -4.66 11.87 -1.89
N GLN A 200 -5.31 10.70 -1.97
CA GLN A 200 -5.33 9.71 -0.89
C GLN A 200 -3.93 9.14 -0.64
N LYS A 201 -3.60 8.87 0.61
CA LYS A 201 -2.26 8.43 1.07
C LYS A 201 -1.18 9.39 0.58
N THR A 202 -0.31 8.92 -0.33
CA THR A 202 0.77 9.70 -0.97
C THR A 202 0.36 10.31 -2.31
N GLY A 203 -0.86 10.01 -2.79
CA GLY A 203 -1.43 10.51 -4.06
C GLY A 203 -2.04 9.41 -4.93
N PHE A 204 -1.43 8.23 -4.99
CA PHE A 204 -1.88 7.11 -5.83
C PHE A 204 -1.54 5.75 -5.19
N PHE A 205 -2.27 4.69 -5.56
CA PHE A 205 -2.09 3.33 -5.03
C PHE A 205 -1.14 2.52 -5.91
N LEU A 206 0.16 2.75 -5.77
CA LEU A 206 1.20 2.06 -6.55
C LEU A 206 1.24 0.54 -6.32
N ASP A 207 0.80 0.10 -5.14
CA ASP A 207 0.76 -1.31 -4.73
C ASP A 207 -0.11 -2.20 -5.63
N GLN A 208 -1.09 -1.61 -6.33
CA GLN A 208 -2.01 -2.31 -7.25
C GLN A 208 -1.53 -2.31 -8.73
N LYS A 209 -0.37 -1.74 -9.05
CA LYS A 209 0.14 -1.57 -10.42
C LYS A 209 -0.03 -2.82 -11.30
N TYR A 210 0.48 -3.95 -10.84
CA TYR A 210 0.43 -5.19 -11.61
C TYR A 210 -0.88 -5.95 -11.48
N ASN A 211 -1.67 -5.69 -10.45
CA ASN A 211 -3.02 -6.20 -10.33
C ASN A 211 -3.93 -5.52 -11.36
N ARG A 212 -3.79 -4.21 -11.57
CA ARG A 212 -4.45 -3.48 -12.66
C ARG A 212 -4.06 -4.02 -14.04
N GLN A 213 -2.78 -4.34 -14.23
CA GLN A 213 -2.31 -4.94 -15.47
C GLN A 213 -2.89 -6.35 -15.72
N SER A 214 -3.05 -7.15 -14.65
CA SER A 214 -3.46 -8.56 -14.76
C SER A 214 -4.89 -8.74 -15.27
N ILE A 215 -5.79 -7.77 -15.04
CA ILE A 215 -7.19 -7.86 -15.52
C ILE A 215 -7.30 -7.59 -17.03
N ARG A 216 -6.31 -6.95 -17.65
CA ARG A 216 -6.38 -6.48 -19.05
C ARG A 216 -6.69 -7.61 -20.04
N LYS A 217 -6.10 -8.81 -19.83
CA LYS A 217 -6.34 -10.00 -20.67
C LYS A 217 -7.80 -10.46 -20.72
N LEU A 218 -8.61 -10.06 -19.72
CA LEU A 218 -10.02 -10.43 -19.58
C LEU A 218 -10.98 -9.37 -20.12
N CYS A 219 -10.47 -8.19 -20.48
CA CYS A 219 -11.30 -7.02 -20.74
C CYS A 219 -11.58 -6.75 -22.23
N ARG A 220 -10.86 -7.38 -23.17
CA ARG A 220 -11.10 -7.14 -24.62
C ARG A 220 -12.54 -7.51 -24.99
N ASP A 221 -13.23 -6.58 -25.66
CA ASP A 221 -14.64 -6.69 -26.08
C ASP A 221 -15.63 -6.94 -24.91
N ALA A 222 -15.17 -6.78 -23.65
CA ALA A 222 -15.94 -7.06 -22.44
C ALA A 222 -16.75 -5.85 -21.98
N LYS A 223 -17.91 -6.10 -21.34
CA LYS A 223 -18.63 -5.16 -20.51
C LYS A 223 -18.10 -5.30 -19.08
N VAL A 224 -17.51 -4.23 -18.55
CA VAL A 224 -16.76 -4.23 -17.26
C VAL A 224 -17.44 -3.33 -16.23
N LEU A 225 -17.50 -3.81 -14.98
CA LEU A 225 -17.89 -3.02 -13.81
C LEU A 225 -16.71 -2.92 -12.86
N ASP A 226 -16.30 -1.69 -12.52
CA ASP A 226 -15.23 -1.40 -11.58
C ASP A 226 -15.78 -0.70 -10.34
N CYS A 227 -15.86 -1.41 -9.22
CA CYS A 227 -16.38 -0.93 -7.95
C CYS A 227 -15.26 -0.42 -7.06
N PHE A 228 -15.49 0.74 -6.42
CA PHE A 228 -14.48 1.48 -5.66
C PHE A 228 -13.36 1.97 -6.57
N THR A 229 -13.74 2.52 -7.71
CA THR A 229 -12.84 2.86 -8.82
C THR A 229 -11.83 3.97 -8.47
N HIS A 230 -12.07 4.73 -7.39
CA HIS A 230 -11.26 5.87 -6.94
C HIS A 230 -11.04 6.87 -8.08
N THR A 231 -9.82 7.01 -8.58
CA THR A 231 -9.47 7.88 -9.73
C THR A 231 -9.51 7.14 -11.07
N GLY A 232 -10.23 6.02 -11.14
CA GLY A 232 -10.47 5.27 -12.38
C GLY A 232 -9.41 4.25 -12.75
N SER A 233 -8.53 3.86 -11.83
CA SER A 233 -7.31 3.16 -12.21
C SER A 233 -7.52 1.75 -12.78
N PHE A 234 -8.41 0.94 -12.25
CA PHE A 234 -8.79 -0.35 -12.86
C PHE A 234 -9.64 -0.16 -14.11
N ALA A 235 -10.63 0.74 -14.06
CA ALA A 235 -11.52 1.04 -15.18
C ALA A 235 -10.74 1.49 -16.42
N LEU A 236 -9.74 2.36 -16.27
CA LEU A 236 -8.92 2.84 -17.39
C LEU A 236 -7.99 1.76 -17.95
N ASN A 237 -7.47 0.86 -17.11
CA ASN A 237 -6.74 -0.32 -17.58
C ASN A 237 -7.64 -1.26 -18.39
N ALA A 238 -8.91 -1.43 -18.01
CA ALA A 238 -9.90 -2.18 -18.78
C ALA A 238 -10.22 -1.50 -20.12
N GLY A 239 -10.46 -0.19 -20.12
CA GLY A 239 -10.70 0.59 -21.33
C GLY A 239 -9.51 0.54 -22.30
N GLN A 240 -8.29 0.74 -21.80
CA GLN A 240 -7.05 0.67 -22.59
C GLN A 240 -6.81 -0.75 -23.19
N ALA A 241 -7.34 -1.79 -22.56
CA ALA A 241 -7.27 -3.16 -23.05
C ALA A 241 -8.32 -3.48 -24.13
N GLY A 242 -9.15 -2.51 -24.54
CA GLY A 242 -10.18 -2.68 -25.56
C GLY A 242 -11.51 -3.18 -25.02
N ALA A 243 -11.89 -2.84 -23.79
CA ALA A 243 -13.23 -3.13 -23.28
C ALA A 243 -14.30 -2.48 -24.18
N LYS A 244 -15.44 -3.16 -24.36
CA LYS A 244 -16.59 -2.63 -25.10
C LYS A 244 -17.23 -1.46 -24.35
N SER A 245 -17.35 -1.58 -23.04
CA SER A 245 -17.82 -0.54 -22.14
C SER A 245 -17.38 -0.80 -20.72
N VAL A 246 -17.07 0.26 -19.97
CA VAL A 246 -16.68 0.20 -18.58
C VAL A 246 -17.52 1.18 -17.77
N LEU A 247 -18.08 0.71 -16.65
CA LEU A 247 -18.70 1.54 -15.63
C LEU A 247 -17.86 1.50 -14.35
N GLY A 248 -17.30 2.65 -13.95
CA GLY A 248 -16.60 2.83 -12.69
C GLY A 248 -17.51 3.48 -11.64
N LEU A 249 -17.53 2.93 -10.44
CA LEU A 249 -18.33 3.41 -9.31
C LEU A 249 -17.44 3.81 -8.14
N ASP A 250 -17.67 4.99 -7.58
CA ASP A 250 -17.05 5.42 -6.31
C ASP A 250 -17.99 6.38 -5.56
N ALA A 251 -17.93 6.36 -4.25
CA ALA A 251 -18.72 7.27 -3.41
C ALA A 251 -18.13 8.69 -3.31
N SER A 252 -16.88 8.88 -3.76
CA SER A 252 -16.18 10.17 -3.73
C SER A 252 -16.40 10.95 -5.00
N GLU A 253 -17.17 12.04 -4.96
CA GLU A 253 -17.35 12.94 -6.11
C GLU A 253 -16.00 13.43 -6.66
N LEU A 254 -15.07 13.86 -5.78
CA LEU A 254 -13.74 14.31 -6.20
C LEU A 254 -12.94 13.18 -6.89
N GLY A 255 -13.07 11.94 -6.42
CA GLY A 255 -12.47 10.78 -7.06
C GLY A 255 -13.02 10.53 -8.45
N VAL A 256 -14.35 10.59 -8.59
CA VAL A 256 -15.07 10.41 -9.86
C VAL A 256 -14.75 11.54 -10.86
N GLU A 257 -14.68 12.79 -10.40
CA GLU A 257 -14.26 13.91 -11.25
C GLU A 257 -12.82 13.71 -11.76
N GLN A 258 -11.90 13.27 -10.89
CA GLN A 258 -10.54 12.98 -11.30
C GLN A 258 -10.47 11.78 -12.26
N ALA A 259 -11.31 10.77 -12.05
CA ALA A 259 -11.42 9.61 -12.95
C ALA A 259 -11.88 10.02 -14.34
N ARG A 260 -12.85 10.94 -14.45
CA ARG A 260 -13.30 11.51 -15.74
C ARG A 260 -12.18 12.26 -16.46
N LYS A 261 -11.42 13.10 -15.75
CA LYS A 261 -10.24 13.79 -16.30
C LYS A 261 -9.17 12.80 -16.79
N ASN A 262 -8.96 11.72 -16.04
CA ASN A 262 -8.03 10.66 -16.45
C ASN A 262 -8.55 9.89 -17.68
N ALA A 263 -9.87 9.68 -17.82
CA ALA A 263 -10.45 9.08 -19.04
C ALA A 263 -10.24 10.00 -20.26
N GLU A 264 -10.48 11.29 -20.11
CA GLU A 264 -10.23 12.29 -21.15
C GLU A 264 -8.76 12.32 -21.57
N LEU A 265 -7.83 12.33 -20.59
CA LEU A 265 -6.38 12.31 -20.84
C LEU A 265 -5.91 11.12 -21.68
N ASN A 266 -6.64 10.01 -21.62
CA ASN A 266 -6.36 8.77 -22.34
C ASN A 266 -7.23 8.58 -23.60
N GLY A 267 -8.14 9.50 -23.93
CA GLY A 267 -9.09 9.36 -25.04
C GLY A 267 -10.09 8.21 -24.84
N LEU A 268 -10.43 7.90 -23.58
CA LEU A 268 -11.29 6.78 -23.23
C LEU A 268 -12.70 7.22 -22.75
N SER A 269 -13.03 8.51 -22.81
CA SER A 269 -14.30 9.06 -22.31
C SER A 269 -15.54 8.47 -22.94
N ASP A 270 -15.47 7.93 -24.16
CA ASP A 270 -16.61 7.26 -24.80
C ASP A 270 -16.83 5.85 -24.27
N THR A 271 -15.77 5.13 -23.95
CA THR A 271 -15.81 3.73 -23.51
C THR A 271 -15.94 3.59 -22.01
N VAL A 272 -15.28 4.47 -21.24
CA VAL A 272 -15.22 4.41 -19.76
C VAL A 272 -16.04 5.53 -19.15
N LYS A 273 -17.10 5.16 -18.44
CA LYS A 273 -17.99 6.09 -17.75
C LYS A 273 -17.85 5.93 -16.23
N PHE A 274 -18.03 7.02 -15.51
CA PHE A 274 -17.95 7.03 -14.05
C PHE A 274 -19.21 7.61 -13.43
N GLU A 275 -19.68 6.97 -12.35
CA GLU A 275 -20.83 7.39 -11.57
C GLU A 275 -20.44 7.53 -10.09
N CYS A 276 -20.84 8.66 -9.47
CA CYS A 276 -20.71 8.83 -8.02
C CYS A 276 -21.86 8.10 -7.34
N ALA A 277 -21.58 6.98 -6.69
CA ALA A 277 -22.56 6.13 -6.03
C ALA A 277 -21.95 5.31 -4.91
N ASP A 278 -22.73 5.02 -3.86
CA ASP A 278 -22.36 4.00 -2.89
C ASP A 278 -22.51 2.61 -3.54
N VAL A 279 -21.42 1.86 -3.55
CA VAL A 279 -21.39 0.51 -4.15
C VAL A 279 -22.38 -0.44 -3.48
N PHE A 280 -22.60 -0.32 -2.15
CA PHE A 280 -23.55 -1.17 -1.43
C PHE A 280 -25.01 -0.91 -1.86
N ASP A 281 -25.34 0.28 -2.29
CA ASP A 281 -26.67 0.64 -2.81
C ASP A 281 -26.76 0.35 -4.31
N LYS A 282 -25.71 0.65 -5.07
CA LYS A 282 -25.72 0.53 -6.54
C LYS A 282 -25.73 -0.91 -7.04
N LEU A 283 -25.02 -1.82 -6.41
CA LEU A 283 -25.00 -3.23 -6.84
C LEU A 283 -26.41 -3.88 -6.81
N PRO A 284 -27.24 -3.70 -5.75
CA PRO A 284 -28.63 -4.15 -5.76
C PRO A 284 -29.50 -3.51 -6.86
N GLU A 285 -29.27 -2.22 -7.19
CA GLU A 285 -29.99 -1.55 -8.28
C GLU A 285 -29.70 -2.17 -9.64
N LEU A 286 -28.41 -2.40 -9.93
CA LEU A 286 -27.95 -3.07 -11.16
C LEU A 286 -28.50 -4.50 -11.25
N GLU A 287 -28.54 -5.23 -10.13
CA GLU A 287 -29.13 -6.58 -10.06
C GLU A 287 -30.62 -6.55 -10.42
N LYS A 288 -31.40 -5.62 -9.84
CA LYS A 288 -32.82 -5.43 -10.15
C LYS A 288 -33.08 -5.02 -11.60
N ALA A 289 -32.17 -4.25 -12.20
CA ALA A 289 -32.23 -3.87 -13.60
C ALA A 289 -31.86 -5.01 -14.56
N GLY A 290 -31.46 -6.17 -14.04
CA GLY A 290 -31.05 -7.31 -14.86
C GLY A 290 -29.69 -7.14 -15.53
N GLU A 291 -28.88 -6.19 -15.05
CA GLU A 291 -27.55 -5.92 -15.61
C GLU A 291 -26.59 -7.09 -15.38
N LYS A 292 -25.78 -7.38 -16.40
CA LYS A 292 -24.74 -8.40 -16.38
C LYS A 292 -23.46 -7.90 -17.01
N PHE A 293 -22.33 -8.31 -16.45
CA PHE A 293 -20.98 -7.91 -16.86
C PHE A 293 -20.13 -9.13 -17.17
N ASP A 294 -19.22 -8.99 -18.11
CA ASP A 294 -18.23 -10.02 -18.42
C ASP A 294 -17.13 -10.05 -17.34
N VAL A 295 -16.79 -8.86 -16.80
CA VAL A 295 -15.80 -8.70 -15.72
C VAL A 295 -16.37 -7.75 -14.65
N VAL A 296 -16.30 -8.17 -13.39
CA VAL A 296 -16.58 -7.31 -12.22
C VAL A 296 -15.31 -7.21 -11.38
N ILE A 297 -14.96 -5.99 -10.99
CA ILE A 297 -13.78 -5.68 -10.18
C ILE A 297 -14.26 -5.08 -8.85
N LEU A 298 -13.74 -5.60 -7.74
CA LEU A 298 -14.06 -5.16 -6.38
C LEU A 298 -12.76 -4.82 -5.65
N ASP A 299 -12.42 -3.52 -5.57
CA ASP A 299 -11.25 -3.01 -4.84
C ASP A 299 -11.66 -2.12 -3.66
N PRO A 300 -12.35 -2.67 -2.65
CA PRO A 300 -12.88 -1.89 -1.55
C PRO A 300 -11.78 -1.31 -0.65
N PRO A 301 -12.06 -0.21 0.06
CA PRO A 301 -11.19 0.25 1.13
C PRO A 301 -11.08 -0.81 2.24
N ALA A 302 -10.07 -0.70 3.10
CA ALA A 302 -9.92 -1.61 4.23
C ALA A 302 -11.12 -1.51 5.19
N PHE A 303 -11.98 -2.52 5.20
CA PHE A 303 -13.16 -2.57 6.07
C PHE A 303 -12.81 -2.81 7.55
N THR A 304 -11.57 -3.21 7.84
CA THR A 304 -11.10 -3.31 9.24
C THR A 304 -9.70 -2.73 9.40
N LYS A 305 -9.53 -1.98 10.49
CA LYS A 305 -8.25 -1.42 10.95
C LYS A 305 -7.87 -1.94 12.33
N SER A 306 -8.64 -2.87 12.89
CA SER A 306 -8.41 -3.44 14.21
C SER A 306 -9.02 -4.84 14.34
N ARG A 307 -8.51 -5.65 15.29
CA ARG A 307 -9.04 -6.98 15.57
C ARG A 307 -10.52 -6.95 15.96
N ASN A 308 -10.97 -5.91 16.65
CA ASN A 308 -12.35 -5.79 17.14
C ASN A 308 -13.38 -5.60 16.00
N SER A 309 -12.96 -5.12 14.82
CA SER A 309 -13.84 -4.87 13.67
C SER A 309 -13.82 -5.98 12.62
N ILE A 310 -13.10 -7.09 12.84
CA ILE A 310 -12.98 -8.21 11.88
C ILE A 310 -14.36 -8.78 11.50
N LYS A 311 -15.26 -9.00 12.48
CA LYS A 311 -16.60 -9.56 12.22
C LYS A 311 -17.42 -8.70 11.25
N ASN A 312 -17.34 -7.37 11.40
CA ASN A 312 -18.02 -6.43 10.51
C ASN A 312 -17.38 -6.40 9.12
N ALA A 313 -16.05 -6.47 9.06
CA ALA A 313 -15.33 -6.57 7.79
C ALA A 313 -15.70 -7.82 7.01
N VAL A 314 -15.77 -8.99 7.66
CA VAL A 314 -16.22 -10.25 7.03
C VAL A 314 -17.62 -10.08 6.43
N LYS A 315 -18.56 -9.42 7.14
CA LYS A 315 -19.90 -9.15 6.59
C LYS A 315 -19.83 -8.27 5.34
N GLY A 316 -19.05 -7.17 5.38
CA GLY A 316 -18.90 -6.26 4.24
C GLY A 316 -18.28 -6.95 3.03
N TYR A 317 -17.15 -7.66 3.21
CA TYR A 317 -16.52 -8.42 2.12
C TYR A 317 -17.43 -9.51 1.56
N ARG A 318 -18.17 -10.23 2.41
CA ARG A 318 -19.11 -11.22 1.95
C ARG A 318 -20.22 -10.59 1.10
N GLU A 319 -20.81 -9.50 1.54
CA GLU A 319 -21.90 -8.80 0.84
C GLU A 319 -21.46 -8.30 -0.54
N ILE A 320 -20.35 -7.57 -0.65
CA ILE A 320 -19.92 -7.06 -1.95
C ILE A 320 -19.52 -8.18 -2.92
N ASN A 321 -18.87 -9.26 -2.44
CA ASN A 321 -18.52 -10.39 -3.27
C ASN A 321 -19.76 -11.15 -3.75
N LEU A 322 -20.74 -11.35 -2.86
CA LEU A 322 -22.03 -11.94 -3.20
C LEU A 322 -22.74 -11.14 -4.30
N ARG A 323 -22.87 -9.83 -4.13
CA ARG A 323 -23.50 -8.94 -5.11
C ARG A 323 -22.71 -8.90 -6.42
N GLY A 324 -21.39 -8.78 -6.35
CA GLY A 324 -20.52 -8.82 -7.53
C GLY A 324 -20.71 -10.09 -8.34
N MET A 325 -20.71 -11.27 -7.70
CA MET A 325 -20.93 -12.56 -8.37
C MET A 325 -22.29 -12.65 -9.07
N LYS A 326 -23.35 -12.08 -8.48
CA LYS A 326 -24.67 -12.02 -9.12
C LYS A 326 -24.69 -11.21 -10.40
N LEU A 327 -23.83 -10.20 -10.51
CA LEU A 327 -23.70 -9.35 -11.68
C LEU A 327 -22.76 -9.90 -12.75
N VAL A 328 -21.95 -10.91 -12.44
CA VAL A 328 -21.11 -11.60 -13.42
C VAL A 328 -21.97 -12.55 -14.27
N LYS A 329 -21.77 -12.53 -15.59
CA LYS A 329 -22.33 -13.53 -16.52
C LYS A 329 -21.83 -14.94 -16.19
N ASP A 330 -22.59 -16.00 -16.53
CA ASP A 330 -22.06 -17.36 -16.43
C ASP A 330 -20.79 -17.50 -17.29
N GLY A 331 -19.70 -17.99 -16.69
CA GLY A 331 -18.38 -18.08 -17.32
C GLY A 331 -17.57 -16.77 -17.33
N GLY A 332 -18.13 -15.65 -16.86
CA GLY A 332 -17.43 -14.38 -16.69
C GLY A 332 -16.45 -14.36 -15.51
N PHE A 333 -15.86 -13.20 -15.22
CA PHE A 333 -14.77 -13.08 -14.25
C PHE A 333 -15.07 -12.10 -13.13
N LEU A 334 -14.62 -12.45 -11.93
CA LEU A 334 -14.59 -11.59 -10.75
C LEU A 334 -13.14 -11.35 -10.33
N ALA A 335 -12.70 -10.10 -10.32
CA ALA A 335 -11.47 -9.66 -9.66
C ALA A 335 -11.86 -9.06 -8.30
N THR A 336 -11.32 -9.57 -7.21
CA THR A 336 -11.66 -9.08 -5.86
C THR A 336 -10.43 -9.02 -4.98
N CYS A 337 -10.36 -7.99 -4.13
CA CYS A 337 -9.22 -7.80 -3.24
C CYS A 337 -9.58 -7.33 -1.83
N SER A 338 -8.61 -7.49 -0.96
CA SER A 338 -8.61 -6.92 0.39
C SER A 338 -7.23 -6.35 0.69
N CYS A 339 -7.19 -5.06 1.01
CA CYS A 339 -5.98 -4.39 1.51
C CYS A 339 -5.90 -4.35 3.05
N SER A 340 -6.74 -5.10 3.74
CA SER A 340 -6.77 -5.12 5.20
C SER A 340 -5.80 -6.16 5.76
N HIS A 341 -4.87 -5.74 6.61
CA HIS A 341 -3.95 -6.65 7.31
C HIS A 341 -4.71 -7.68 8.18
N PHE A 342 -5.79 -7.25 8.86
CA PHE A 342 -6.59 -8.13 9.74
C PHE A 342 -7.54 -9.07 8.99
N MET A 343 -7.69 -8.92 7.69
CA MET A 343 -8.34 -9.87 6.80
C MET A 343 -7.25 -10.72 6.17
N ASP A 344 -6.75 -11.72 6.90
CA ASP A 344 -5.72 -12.62 6.38
C ASP A 344 -6.20 -13.44 5.19
N HIS A 345 -5.28 -14.17 4.56
CA HIS A 345 -5.54 -14.97 3.37
C HIS A 345 -6.67 -16.00 3.60
N ASP A 346 -6.61 -16.75 4.70
CA ASP A 346 -7.55 -17.84 4.96
C ASP A 346 -8.95 -17.32 5.27
N LEU A 347 -9.03 -16.24 6.04
CA LEU A 347 -10.30 -15.60 6.36
C LEU A 347 -10.94 -14.99 5.11
N PHE A 348 -10.14 -14.35 4.23
CA PHE A 348 -10.63 -13.75 3.00
C PHE A 348 -11.16 -14.81 2.03
N THR A 349 -10.41 -15.89 1.78
CA THR A 349 -10.83 -16.99 0.89
C THR A 349 -12.07 -17.70 1.41
N LYS A 350 -12.15 -17.97 2.72
CA LYS A 350 -13.35 -18.53 3.36
C LYS A 350 -14.56 -17.60 3.18
N THR A 351 -14.37 -16.29 3.30
CA THR A 351 -15.46 -15.31 3.13
C THR A 351 -15.97 -15.29 1.70
N ILE A 352 -15.08 -15.34 0.69
CA ILE A 352 -15.45 -15.42 -0.73
C ILE A 352 -16.18 -16.74 -1.03
N ALA A 353 -15.68 -17.86 -0.53
CA ALA A 353 -16.31 -19.18 -0.73
C ALA A 353 -17.74 -19.21 -0.15
N GLN A 354 -17.97 -18.63 1.03
CA GLN A 354 -19.30 -18.48 1.60
C GLN A 354 -20.22 -17.60 0.75
N ALA A 355 -19.68 -16.48 0.21
CA ALA A 355 -20.44 -15.61 -0.68
C ALA A 355 -20.88 -16.36 -1.95
N ALA A 356 -19.99 -17.14 -2.56
CA ALA A 356 -20.28 -17.95 -3.75
C ALA A 356 -21.36 -19.02 -3.48
N SER A 357 -21.25 -19.75 -2.38
CA SER A 357 -22.24 -20.74 -1.96
C SER A 357 -23.63 -20.12 -1.77
N ASN A 358 -23.72 -18.93 -1.17
CA ASN A 358 -24.98 -18.23 -0.93
C ASN A 358 -25.71 -17.79 -2.21
N VAL A 359 -25.03 -17.74 -3.34
CA VAL A 359 -25.60 -17.35 -4.65
C VAL A 359 -25.52 -18.47 -5.69
N HIS A 360 -25.25 -19.69 -5.25
CA HIS A 360 -25.17 -20.88 -6.11
C HIS A 360 -24.19 -20.71 -7.28
N LYS A 361 -23.01 -20.13 -6.99
CA LYS A 361 -21.94 -19.95 -7.96
C LYS A 361 -20.74 -20.84 -7.61
N ARG A 362 -20.07 -21.35 -8.63
CA ARG A 362 -18.80 -22.06 -8.52
C ARG A 362 -17.68 -21.18 -9.01
N LEU A 363 -16.58 -21.13 -8.27
CA LEU A 363 -15.41 -20.32 -8.55
C LEU A 363 -14.25 -21.19 -9.03
N ARG A 364 -13.67 -20.83 -10.18
CA ARG A 364 -12.38 -21.36 -10.63
C ARG A 364 -11.34 -20.26 -10.42
N GLN A 365 -10.37 -20.47 -9.54
CA GLN A 365 -9.29 -19.53 -9.36
C GLN A 365 -8.42 -19.46 -10.62
N VAL A 366 -8.31 -18.27 -11.18
CA VAL A 366 -7.47 -17.98 -12.34
C VAL A 366 -6.09 -17.48 -11.86
N GLU A 367 -6.10 -16.59 -10.86
CA GLU A 367 -4.88 -15.94 -10.39
C GLU A 367 -5.00 -15.53 -8.93
N PHE A 368 -3.90 -15.61 -8.20
CA PHE A 368 -3.70 -14.99 -6.90
C PHE A 368 -2.47 -14.09 -6.94
N ARG A 369 -2.60 -12.87 -6.45
CA ARG A 369 -1.55 -11.87 -6.41
C ARG A 369 -1.53 -11.14 -5.08
N THR A 370 -0.41 -10.50 -4.79
CA THR A 370 -0.23 -9.62 -3.64
C THR A 370 0.04 -8.19 -4.12
N GLN A 371 0.56 -7.35 -3.24
CA GLN A 371 1.04 -6.02 -3.61
C GLN A 371 2.19 -6.09 -4.62
N ALA A 372 2.37 -5.01 -5.39
CA ALA A 372 3.46 -4.91 -6.35
C ALA A 372 4.83 -5.03 -5.66
N PRO A 373 5.87 -5.53 -6.37
CA PRO A 373 7.19 -5.78 -5.77
C PRO A 373 7.88 -4.56 -5.16
N ASP A 374 7.52 -3.34 -5.55
CA ASP A 374 8.01 -2.11 -4.90
C ASP A 374 7.43 -1.89 -3.49
N HIS A 375 6.48 -2.72 -3.08
CA HIS A 375 5.99 -2.87 -1.71
C HIS A 375 6.39 -4.26 -1.18
N PRO A 376 7.69 -4.53 -0.98
CA PRO A 376 8.16 -5.88 -0.70
C PRO A 376 7.58 -6.45 0.58
N ILE A 377 7.33 -7.76 0.57
CA ILE A 377 6.89 -8.51 1.74
C ILE A 377 8.14 -9.02 2.44
N LEU A 378 8.43 -8.47 3.62
CA LEU A 378 9.51 -8.96 4.47
C LEU A 378 8.99 -10.11 5.33
N TRP A 379 9.51 -11.32 5.15
CA TRP A 379 9.03 -12.52 5.85
C TRP A 379 9.21 -12.46 7.37
N ALA A 380 10.13 -11.62 7.85
CA ALA A 380 10.33 -11.34 9.27
C ALA A 380 9.39 -10.27 9.83
N ALA A 381 8.59 -9.60 8.99
CA ALA A 381 7.68 -8.51 9.35
C ALA A 381 6.31 -8.74 8.70
N ASN A 382 5.45 -9.50 9.38
CA ASN A 382 4.12 -9.89 8.89
C ASN A 382 3.24 -8.69 8.53
N GLU A 383 3.45 -7.53 9.14
CA GLU A 383 2.77 -6.28 8.84
C GLU A 383 3.04 -5.76 7.44
N SER A 384 4.12 -6.19 6.79
CA SER A 384 4.43 -5.83 5.40
C SER A 384 3.51 -6.54 4.39
N TYR A 385 2.86 -7.65 4.76
CA TYR A 385 1.90 -8.36 3.92
C TYR A 385 0.47 -7.92 4.24
N TYR A 386 -0.18 -7.23 3.30
CA TYR A 386 -1.53 -6.69 3.53
C TYR A 386 -2.48 -6.84 2.35
N LEU A 387 -2.00 -6.97 1.12
CA LEU A 387 -2.85 -7.02 -0.07
C LEU A 387 -3.04 -8.46 -0.56
N LYS A 388 -4.28 -8.88 -0.71
CA LYS A 388 -4.74 -10.12 -1.33
C LYS A 388 -5.62 -9.77 -2.50
N PHE A 389 -5.25 -10.18 -3.70
CA PHE A 389 -5.98 -9.96 -4.94
C PHE A 389 -6.22 -11.30 -5.64
N TYR A 390 -7.46 -11.57 -5.98
CA TYR A 390 -7.88 -12.79 -6.67
C TYR A 390 -8.60 -12.47 -7.96
N ILE A 391 -8.39 -13.31 -8.95
CA ILE A 391 -9.24 -13.41 -10.14
C ILE A 391 -9.88 -14.79 -10.15
N PHE A 392 -11.20 -14.83 -10.26
CA PHE A 392 -11.98 -16.05 -10.39
C PHE A 392 -12.79 -16.01 -11.67
N GLN A 393 -12.90 -17.16 -12.37
CA GLN A 393 -14.00 -17.40 -13.28
C GLN A 393 -15.23 -17.81 -12.44
N VAL A 394 -16.37 -17.19 -12.73
CA VAL A 394 -17.64 -17.42 -12.02
C VAL A 394 -18.55 -18.23 -12.91
N CYS A 395 -18.96 -19.41 -12.46
CA CYS A 395 -19.85 -20.31 -13.18
C CYS A 395 -21.13 -20.55 -12.38
N ASP A 396 -22.25 -20.67 -13.08
CA ASP A 396 -23.52 -21.06 -12.44
C ASP A 396 -23.45 -22.52 -11.96
N GLU A 397 -24.02 -22.78 -10.79
CA GLU A 397 -24.23 -24.14 -10.32
C GLU A 397 -25.38 -24.75 -11.10
N LYS A 398 -25.07 -25.77 -11.92
CA LYS A 398 -26.07 -26.53 -12.74
C LYS A 398 -26.42 -27.79 -12.02
#